data_94f5ebf27c5be38b81657be8e0fce0ed
#
_entry.id   94f5ebf27c5be38b81657be8e0fce0ed
#
_cell.length_a   1.000
_cell.length_b   1.000
_cell.length_c   1.000
_cell.angle_alpha   90.00
_cell.angle_beta   90.00
_cell.angle_gamma   90.00
#
_symmetry.space_group_name_H-M   'P 1'
#
loop_
_entity.id
_entity.type
_entity.pdbx_description
1 polymer ?
#
loop_
_entity_poly.entity_id
_entity_poly.type
_entity_poly.pdbx_seq_one_letter_code
_entity_poly.pdbx_strand_id
1 'polypeptide(L)'
;MGLLPTGVPVRVSIAAWLWGAYLGDDAVNEGVNVCISKWRRISPTSFIPLAKGVGGYMNSTLAKIDAVDNGYDDAIMLGDDGTVAEGSGQNIFIVKNNNISTPPNSTGALNGITRRTVIEIAKSKNISIEEKNLTVEDLKNADEVFFTGTATGVIGVVSIDGDDISNGKVGEITSDLINSYEDVVNAKAVSYTHLTLPTKQMV
;
A
#
# COMPACT_ATOMS: atom_id res chain seq x y z
N MET A 1 10.27 -0.42 -35.50
CA MET A 1 9.54 -0.46 -34.21
C MET A 1 9.13 0.97 -33.88
N GLY A 2 7.86 1.26 -33.67
CA GLY A 2 7.34 2.60 -33.36
C GLY A 2 6.74 2.65 -31.96
N LEU A 3 6.46 3.85 -31.45
CA LEU A 3 5.80 4.05 -30.16
C LEU A 3 4.31 3.68 -30.17
N LEU A 4 3.71 3.69 -31.36
CA LEU A 4 2.29 3.39 -31.51
C LEU A 4 2.06 1.86 -31.52
N PRO A 5 1.27 1.29 -30.59
CA PRO A 5 1.08 -0.16 -30.48
C PRO A 5 0.02 -0.72 -31.46
N THR A 6 -0.18 -0.06 -32.60
CA THR A 6 -1.17 -0.47 -33.61
C THR A 6 -0.80 -1.81 -34.21
N GLY A 7 -1.74 -2.77 -34.20
CA GLY A 7 -1.54 -4.09 -34.77
C GLY A 7 -0.73 -5.05 -33.89
N VAL A 8 -0.35 -4.65 -32.68
CA VAL A 8 0.29 -5.56 -31.72
C VAL A 8 -0.78 -6.44 -31.06
N PRO A 9 -0.66 -7.77 -31.10
CA PRO A 9 -1.63 -8.65 -30.47
C PRO A 9 -1.57 -8.52 -28.94
N VAL A 10 -2.73 -8.44 -28.30
CA VAL A 10 -2.84 -8.57 -26.85
C VAL A 10 -2.60 -10.04 -26.46
N ARG A 11 -1.69 -10.24 -25.49
CA ARG A 11 -1.40 -11.57 -24.95
C ARG A 11 -1.76 -11.58 -23.47
N VAL A 12 -2.38 -12.66 -23.03
CA VAL A 12 -2.69 -12.92 -21.64
C VAL A 12 -1.88 -14.12 -21.18
N SER A 13 -1.18 -13.98 -20.06
CA SER A 13 -0.43 -15.07 -19.43
C SER A 13 -0.78 -15.13 -17.95
N ILE A 14 -0.91 -16.34 -17.40
CA ILE A 14 -1.12 -16.60 -15.99
C ILE A 14 0.07 -17.42 -15.52
N ALA A 15 0.79 -16.91 -14.50
CA ALA A 15 1.90 -17.62 -13.88
C ALA A 15 1.59 -17.89 -12.41
N ALA A 16 1.93 -19.06 -11.90
CA ALA A 16 1.78 -19.45 -10.52
C ALA A 16 3.07 -20.09 -10.02
N TRP A 17 3.53 -19.64 -8.84
CA TRP A 17 4.70 -20.18 -8.15
C TRP A 17 4.54 -20.03 -6.64
N LEU A 18 5.30 -20.80 -5.87
CA LEU A 18 5.40 -20.59 -4.43
C LEU A 18 6.16 -19.29 -4.16
N TRP A 19 5.57 -18.46 -3.30
CA TRP A 19 6.17 -17.20 -2.87
C TRP A 19 6.09 -17.12 -1.35
N GLY A 20 7.22 -16.82 -0.69
CA GLY A 20 7.27 -16.52 0.75
C GLY A 20 6.68 -15.15 1.08
N ALA A 21 6.69 -14.78 2.35
CA ALA A 21 6.25 -13.46 2.78
C ALA A 21 7.10 -12.36 2.14
N TYR A 22 6.45 -11.37 1.54
CA TYR A 22 7.11 -10.32 0.73
C TYR A 22 8.10 -9.46 1.53
N LEU A 23 7.81 -9.20 2.80
CA LEU A 23 8.65 -8.38 3.70
C LEU A 23 9.28 -9.19 4.86
N GLY A 24 9.26 -10.53 4.77
CA GLY A 24 9.76 -11.43 5.80
C GLY A 24 8.64 -12.05 6.64
N ASP A 25 8.89 -13.26 7.16
CA ASP A 25 7.87 -14.05 7.86
C ASP A 25 7.41 -13.41 9.18
N ASP A 26 8.31 -12.70 9.87
CA ASP A 26 8.02 -12.05 11.16
C ASP A 26 7.38 -10.65 11.00
N ALA A 27 7.45 -10.06 9.81
CA ALA A 27 7.05 -8.68 9.55
C ALA A 27 5.56 -8.40 9.87
N VAL A 28 4.69 -9.38 9.80
CA VAL A 28 3.26 -9.23 10.15
C VAL A 28 3.09 -8.92 11.64
N ASN A 29 3.92 -9.54 12.50
CA ASN A 29 3.84 -9.39 13.95
C ASN A 29 4.73 -8.25 14.46
N GLU A 30 5.92 -8.12 13.90
CA GLU A 30 6.94 -7.15 14.37
C GLU A 30 6.82 -5.80 13.70
N GLY A 31 6.18 -5.74 12.52
CA GLY A 31 6.14 -4.55 11.67
C GLY A 31 7.43 -4.38 10.86
N VAL A 32 7.50 -3.30 10.11
CA VAL A 32 8.63 -2.98 9.22
C VAL A 32 9.20 -1.60 9.49
N ASN A 33 10.51 -1.46 9.23
CA ASN A 33 11.26 -0.21 9.32
C ASN A 33 11.39 0.38 7.92
N VAL A 34 11.00 1.63 7.72
CA VAL A 34 10.98 2.24 6.40
C VAL A 34 11.69 3.59 6.39
N CYS A 35 12.03 4.08 5.21
CA CYS A 35 12.57 5.43 5.05
C CYS A 35 11.68 6.27 4.11
N ILE A 36 11.82 7.58 4.20
CA ILE A 36 11.27 8.48 3.18
C ILE A 36 12.20 8.43 1.96
N SER A 37 11.66 7.97 0.83
CA SER A 37 12.44 7.86 -0.40
C SER A 37 12.89 9.21 -0.93
N LYS A 38 14.13 9.30 -1.41
CA LYS A 38 14.58 10.43 -2.25
C LYS A 38 13.92 10.43 -3.65
N TRP A 39 13.47 9.25 -4.10
CA TRP A 39 12.76 9.09 -5.36
C TRP A 39 11.29 9.48 -5.19
N ARG A 40 10.84 10.46 -5.98
CA ARG A 40 9.43 10.86 -5.98
C ARG A 40 8.59 9.85 -6.73
N ARG A 41 7.35 9.66 -6.31
CA ARG A 41 6.38 8.86 -7.05
C ARG A 41 6.18 9.46 -8.44
N ILE A 42 6.12 8.61 -9.47
CA ILE A 42 5.91 9.07 -10.84
C ILE A 42 4.62 9.88 -10.93
N SER A 43 4.74 11.08 -11.49
CA SER A 43 3.63 12.03 -11.55
C SER A 43 2.43 11.47 -12.32
N PRO A 44 1.19 11.71 -11.87
CA PRO A 44 -0.02 11.39 -12.63
C PRO A 44 -0.10 12.03 -14.01
N THR A 45 0.67 13.11 -14.22
CA THR A 45 0.78 13.77 -15.53
C THR A 45 1.82 13.13 -16.44
N SER A 46 2.70 12.25 -15.89
CA SER A 46 3.76 11.57 -16.63
C SER A 46 3.44 10.09 -16.91
N PHE A 47 2.54 9.51 -16.15
CA PHE A 47 2.13 8.11 -16.27
C PHE A 47 0.68 7.96 -15.76
N ILE A 48 0.06 6.81 -16.03
CA ILE A 48 -1.29 6.48 -15.54
C ILE A 48 -1.15 5.61 -14.28
N PRO A 49 -1.15 6.17 -13.05
CA PRO A 49 -0.90 5.40 -11.82
C PRO A 49 -1.92 4.28 -11.60
N LEU A 50 -3.17 4.52 -11.99
CA LEU A 50 -4.27 3.55 -11.86
C LEU A 50 -4.11 2.31 -12.77
N ALA A 51 -3.24 2.36 -13.77
CA ALA A 51 -3.08 1.27 -14.74
C ALA A 51 -2.24 0.10 -14.22
N LYS A 52 -1.59 0.19 -13.08
CA LYS A 52 -0.63 -0.83 -12.56
C LYS A 52 0.31 -1.36 -13.67
N GLY A 53 0.80 -0.44 -14.52
CA GLY A 53 1.67 -0.78 -15.65
C GLY A 53 3.11 -1.03 -15.22
N VAL A 54 3.77 -2.05 -15.81
CA VAL A 54 5.15 -2.44 -15.47
C VAL A 54 6.14 -1.27 -15.62
N GLY A 55 5.96 -0.39 -16.60
CA GLY A 55 6.83 0.78 -16.80
C GLY A 55 6.91 1.72 -15.60
N GLY A 56 5.84 1.84 -14.80
CA GLY A 56 5.83 2.63 -13.58
C GLY A 56 6.64 2.02 -12.43
N TYR A 57 6.86 0.70 -12.44
CA TYR A 57 7.59 0.00 -11.38
C TYR A 57 9.11 0.24 -11.39
N MET A 58 9.69 0.75 -12.48
CA MET A 58 11.10 1.20 -12.47
C MET A 58 11.34 2.22 -11.36
N ASN A 59 10.43 3.17 -11.19
CA ASN A 59 10.47 4.19 -10.15
C ASN A 59 10.38 3.56 -8.74
N SER A 60 9.45 2.64 -8.53
CA SER A 60 9.30 1.88 -7.28
C SER A 60 10.54 1.03 -6.96
N THR A 61 11.12 0.39 -7.98
CA THR A 61 12.32 -0.43 -7.84
C THR A 61 13.52 0.39 -7.36
N LEU A 62 13.71 1.61 -7.90
CA LEU A 62 14.75 2.51 -7.45
C LEU A 62 14.58 2.91 -5.97
N ALA A 63 13.34 3.19 -5.55
CA ALA A 63 13.04 3.51 -4.16
C ALA A 63 13.31 2.32 -3.24
N LYS A 64 12.90 1.11 -3.64
CA LYS A 64 13.11 -0.12 -2.86
C LYS A 64 14.58 -0.48 -2.73
N ILE A 65 15.36 -0.44 -3.81
CA ILE A 65 16.81 -0.73 -3.78
C ILE A 65 17.49 0.24 -2.82
N ASP A 66 17.21 1.54 -2.97
CA ASP A 66 17.82 2.58 -2.13
C ASP A 66 17.50 2.37 -0.64
N ALA A 67 16.26 1.98 -0.30
CA ALA A 67 15.87 1.66 1.06
C ALA A 67 16.66 0.46 1.61
N VAL A 68 16.70 -0.64 0.88
CA VAL A 68 17.39 -1.87 1.29
C VAL A 68 18.90 -1.64 1.44
N ASP A 69 19.53 -0.91 0.51
CA ASP A 69 20.95 -0.57 0.59
C ASP A 69 21.31 0.28 1.84
N ASN A 70 20.31 1.00 2.38
CA ASN A 70 20.43 1.78 3.61
C ASN A 70 19.89 1.08 4.87
N GLY A 71 19.55 -0.21 4.78
CA GLY A 71 19.17 -1.04 5.93
C GLY A 71 17.70 -0.95 6.34
N TYR A 72 16.83 -0.42 5.47
CA TYR A 72 15.39 -0.37 5.67
C TYR A 72 14.67 -1.49 4.92
N ASP A 73 13.51 -1.88 5.43
CA ASP A 73 12.68 -2.92 4.79
C ASP A 73 11.98 -2.42 3.54
N ASP A 74 11.56 -1.15 3.51
CA ASP A 74 10.89 -0.53 2.37
C ASP A 74 10.99 1.00 2.42
N ALA A 75 10.37 1.68 1.44
CA ALA A 75 10.38 3.13 1.33
C ALA A 75 8.97 3.72 1.20
N ILE A 76 8.77 4.89 1.77
CA ILE A 76 7.61 5.75 1.53
C ILE A 76 7.97 6.75 0.43
N MET A 77 7.17 6.80 -0.63
CA MET A 77 7.35 7.70 -1.75
C MET A 77 6.43 8.91 -1.63
N LEU A 78 6.99 10.09 -1.90
CA LEU A 78 6.23 11.34 -1.92
C LEU A 78 5.89 11.73 -3.36
N GLY A 79 4.79 12.42 -3.55
CA GLY A 79 4.45 13.08 -4.80
C GLY A 79 5.37 14.26 -5.13
N ASP A 80 5.20 14.86 -6.31
CA ASP A 80 6.00 16.00 -6.75
C ASP A 80 5.82 17.23 -5.84
N ASP A 81 4.65 17.36 -5.22
CA ASP A 81 4.30 18.42 -4.28
C ASP A 81 4.81 18.17 -2.84
N GLY A 82 5.48 17.04 -2.61
CA GLY A 82 5.99 16.65 -1.30
C GLY A 82 4.97 15.99 -0.38
N THR A 83 3.73 15.80 -0.81
CA THR A 83 2.74 15.03 -0.05
C THR A 83 3.03 13.54 -0.13
N VAL A 84 2.62 12.78 0.88
CA VAL A 84 2.76 11.33 0.91
C VAL A 84 1.90 10.71 -0.18
N ALA A 85 2.47 9.81 -0.98
CA ALA A 85 1.74 9.08 -2.01
C ALA A 85 1.45 7.64 -1.56
N GLU A 86 2.45 6.80 -1.51
CA GLU A 86 2.34 5.38 -1.17
C GLU A 86 3.71 4.79 -0.82
N GLY A 87 3.79 3.51 -0.44
CA GLY A 87 5.05 2.77 -0.35
C GLY A 87 5.62 2.45 -1.73
N SER A 88 6.74 1.71 -1.80
CA SER A 88 7.33 1.31 -3.08
C SER A 88 6.41 0.39 -3.89
N GLY A 89 5.62 -0.45 -3.23
CA GLY A 89 4.66 -1.38 -3.85
C GLY A 89 3.36 -1.55 -3.06
N GLN A 90 3.09 -0.70 -2.06
CA GLN A 90 1.97 -0.77 -1.14
C GLN A 90 1.31 0.59 -0.98
N ASN A 91 0.00 0.61 -0.68
CA ASN A 91 -0.64 1.84 -0.20
C ASN A 91 -0.31 2.06 1.28
N ILE A 92 -0.38 3.32 1.73
CA ILE A 92 -0.07 3.71 3.09
C ILE A 92 -1.30 4.30 3.80
N PHE A 93 -1.38 4.06 5.09
CA PHE A 93 -2.39 4.57 6.01
C PHE A 93 -1.74 5.06 7.29
N ILE A 94 -2.37 6.02 7.93
CA ILE A 94 -2.05 6.43 9.30
C ILE A 94 -3.28 6.28 10.18
N VAL A 95 -3.03 6.08 11.47
CA VAL A 95 -4.04 6.20 12.53
C VAL A 95 -3.65 7.37 13.41
N LYS A 96 -4.61 8.25 13.70
CA LYS A 96 -4.46 9.33 14.67
C LYS A 96 -5.76 9.52 15.46
N ASN A 97 -5.69 9.47 16.80
CA ASN A 97 -6.86 9.57 17.67
C ASN A 97 -7.99 8.62 17.23
N ASN A 98 -7.67 7.37 16.96
CA ASN A 98 -8.58 6.31 16.47
C ASN A 98 -9.24 6.60 15.10
N ASN A 99 -8.77 7.58 14.35
CA ASN A 99 -9.22 7.85 12.97
C ASN A 99 -8.17 7.42 11.98
N ILE A 100 -8.58 6.73 10.93
CA ILE A 100 -7.69 6.29 9.86
C ILE A 100 -7.69 7.32 8.74
N SER A 101 -6.52 7.57 8.16
CA SER A 101 -6.40 8.40 6.97
C SER A 101 -5.45 7.76 5.94
N THR A 102 -5.72 7.97 4.67
CA THR A 102 -4.89 7.47 3.55
C THR A 102 -4.81 8.51 2.45
N PRO A 103 -3.70 8.62 1.72
CA PRO A 103 -3.61 9.51 0.57
C PRO A 103 -4.66 9.19 -0.50
N PRO A 104 -5.24 10.20 -1.17
CA PRO A 104 -6.12 9.99 -2.31
C PRO A 104 -5.32 9.54 -3.54
N ASN A 105 -6.00 8.92 -4.51
CA ASN A 105 -5.35 8.48 -5.75
C ASN A 105 -4.75 9.62 -6.58
N SER A 106 -5.18 10.85 -6.35
CA SER A 106 -4.62 12.06 -7.01
C SER A 106 -3.15 12.32 -6.69
N THR A 107 -2.61 11.74 -5.61
CA THR A 107 -1.17 11.81 -5.26
C THR A 107 -0.29 10.92 -6.15
N GLY A 108 -0.86 10.17 -7.08
CA GLY A 108 -0.17 9.16 -7.87
C GLY A 108 -0.19 7.76 -7.26
N ALA A 109 -0.89 7.58 -6.14
CA ALA A 109 -1.07 6.28 -5.51
C ALA A 109 -1.96 5.36 -6.35
N LEU A 110 -1.65 4.06 -6.34
CA LEU A 110 -2.49 3.04 -6.96
C LEU A 110 -3.79 2.87 -6.15
N ASN A 111 -4.93 2.71 -6.84
CA ASN A 111 -6.17 2.30 -6.20
C ASN A 111 -6.13 0.78 -5.88
N GLY A 112 -5.37 0.41 -4.85
CA GLY A 112 -5.08 -0.97 -4.49
C GLY A 112 -6.35 -1.75 -4.08
N ILE A 113 -6.38 -3.06 -4.41
CA ILE A 113 -7.48 -3.94 -3.98
C ILE A 113 -7.47 -4.06 -2.47
N THR A 114 -6.34 -4.35 -1.86
CA THR A 114 -6.19 -4.46 -0.40
C THR A 114 -6.53 -3.13 0.29
N ARG A 115 -6.12 -1.98 -0.28
CA ARG A 115 -6.53 -0.66 0.22
C ARG A 115 -8.05 -0.53 0.32
N ARG A 116 -8.77 -0.87 -0.74
CA ARG A 116 -10.24 -0.81 -0.75
C ARG A 116 -10.87 -1.78 0.26
N THR A 117 -10.32 -2.99 0.37
CA THR A 117 -10.78 -3.99 1.34
C THR A 117 -10.64 -3.46 2.77
N VAL A 118 -9.48 -2.87 3.11
CA VAL A 118 -9.25 -2.29 4.44
C VAL A 118 -10.20 -1.12 4.72
N ILE A 119 -10.47 -0.26 3.73
CA ILE A 119 -11.48 0.81 3.86
C ILE A 119 -12.87 0.23 4.21
N GLU A 120 -13.29 -0.83 3.53
CA GLU A 120 -14.58 -1.47 3.81
C GLU A 120 -14.60 -2.18 5.18
N ILE A 121 -13.49 -2.83 5.58
CA ILE A 121 -13.35 -3.41 6.91
C ILE A 121 -13.48 -2.31 8.00
N ALA A 122 -12.75 -1.21 7.88
CA ALA A 122 -12.81 -0.11 8.82
C ALA A 122 -14.23 0.45 8.97
N LYS A 123 -14.93 0.68 7.84
CA LYS A 123 -16.33 1.13 7.83
C LYS A 123 -17.26 0.14 8.52
N SER A 124 -17.10 -1.16 8.29
CA SER A 124 -17.94 -2.20 8.91
C SER A 124 -17.76 -2.28 10.42
N LYS A 125 -16.58 -1.88 10.90
CA LYS A 125 -16.25 -1.79 12.33
C LYS A 125 -16.59 -0.42 12.94
N ASN A 126 -17.20 0.49 12.18
CA ASN A 126 -17.47 1.87 12.58
C ASN A 126 -16.21 2.66 12.96
N ILE A 127 -15.05 2.30 12.39
CA ILE A 127 -13.82 3.07 12.51
C ILE A 127 -13.87 4.19 11.46
N SER A 128 -13.69 5.44 11.90
CA SER A 128 -13.64 6.57 10.98
C SER A 128 -12.46 6.46 10.05
N ILE A 129 -12.71 6.64 8.74
CA ILE A 129 -11.68 6.58 7.70
C ILE A 129 -11.92 7.66 6.64
N GLU A 130 -10.87 8.38 6.27
CA GLU A 130 -10.93 9.44 5.27
C GLU A 130 -9.76 9.37 4.27
N GLU A 131 -10.02 9.83 3.06
CA GLU A 131 -8.98 10.07 2.08
C GLU A 131 -8.58 11.55 2.13
N LYS A 132 -7.32 11.83 2.48
CA LYS A 132 -6.78 13.19 2.51
C LYS A 132 -5.29 13.21 2.21
N ASN A 133 -4.80 14.37 1.73
CA ASN A 133 -3.37 14.57 1.60
C ASN A 133 -2.70 14.49 2.97
N LEU A 134 -1.61 13.72 3.02
CA LEU A 134 -0.78 13.54 4.20
C LEU A 134 0.60 14.15 3.95
N THR A 135 1.18 14.70 4.99
CA THR A 135 2.55 15.19 5.00
C THR A 135 3.48 14.18 5.71
N VAL A 136 4.79 14.36 5.58
CA VAL A 136 5.77 13.58 6.36
C VAL A 136 5.58 13.83 7.86
N GLU A 137 5.18 15.03 8.26
CA GLU A 137 4.89 15.37 9.64
C GLU A 137 3.67 14.61 10.19
N ASP A 138 2.62 14.41 9.36
CA ASP A 138 1.47 13.59 9.74
C ASP A 138 1.89 12.13 10.00
N LEU A 139 2.82 11.59 9.20
CA LEU A 139 3.37 10.24 9.43
C LEU A 139 4.11 10.17 10.77
N LYS A 140 5.02 11.12 11.04
CA LYS A 140 5.84 11.13 12.26
C LYS A 140 5.02 11.35 13.53
N ASN A 141 3.91 12.06 13.43
CA ASN A 141 2.99 12.32 14.55
C ASN A 141 1.83 11.31 14.63
N ALA A 142 1.80 10.30 13.77
CA ALA A 142 0.77 9.26 13.80
C ALA A 142 0.88 8.40 15.07
N ASP A 143 -0.25 7.86 15.51
CA ASP A 143 -0.28 6.88 16.60
C ASP A 143 0.08 5.49 16.05
N GLU A 144 -0.31 5.21 14.79
CA GLU A 144 0.04 4.01 14.03
C GLU A 144 0.22 4.35 12.55
N VAL A 145 1.09 3.62 11.86
CA VAL A 145 1.25 3.65 10.40
C VAL A 145 1.21 2.23 9.88
N PHE A 146 0.57 1.99 8.74
CA PHE A 146 0.58 0.67 8.13
C PHE A 146 0.52 0.72 6.59
N PHE A 147 1.01 -0.34 5.97
CA PHE A 147 0.94 -0.58 4.54
C PHE A 147 -0.15 -1.60 4.18
N THR A 148 -0.63 -1.51 2.94
CA THR A 148 -1.53 -2.51 2.36
C THR A 148 -1.14 -2.86 0.94
N GLY A 149 -1.13 -4.16 0.61
CA GLY A 149 -0.80 -4.64 -0.73
C GLY A 149 -1.20 -6.09 -0.93
N THR A 150 -1.34 -6.54 -2.17
CA THR A 150 -1.73 -7.93 -2.45
C THR A 150 -0.67 -8.93 -1.97
N ALA A 151 0.61 -8.60 -2.14
CA ALA A 151 1.72 -9.47 -1.71
C ALA A 151 2.03 -9.34 -0.21
N THR A 152 1.77 -8.17 0.39
CA THR A 152 2.05 -7.84 1.78
C THR A 152 0.89 -8.10 2.73
N GLY A 153 -0.34 -8.15 2.23
CA GLY A 153 -1.52 -8.07 3.09
C GLY A 153 -1.64 -6.70 3.74
N VAL A 154 -1.85 -6.69 5.05
CA VAL A 154 -1.78 -5.51 5.93
C VAL A 154 -0.58 -5.68 6.83
N ILE A 155 0.28 -4.65 6.95
CA ILE A 155 1.51 -4.73 7.72
C ILE A 155 1.81 -3.40 8.42
N GLY A 156 2.16 -3.45 9.71
CA GLY A 156 2.50 -2.26 10.49
C GLY A 156 3.85 -1.67 10.07
N VAL A 157 3.94 -0.35 10.06
CA VAL A 157 5.20 0.39 9.96
C VAL A 157 5.54 0.90 11.36
N VAL A 158 6.67 0.46 11.91
CA VAL A 158 7.04 0.72 13.30
C VAL A 158 8.10 1.81 13.46
N SER A 159 8.85 2.09 12.39
CA SER A 159 9.76 3.26 12.38
C SER A 159 9.87 3.88 10.99
N ILE A 160 10.18 5.18 10.93
CA ILE A 160 10.43 5.95 9.70
C ILE A 160 11.71 6.75 9.88
N ASP A 161 12.68 6.58 8.96
CA ASP A 161 13.99 7.22 8.99
C ASP A 161 14.76 6.98 10.32
N GLY A 162 14.50 5.85 10.99
CA GLY A 162 15.09 5.48 12.27
C GLY A 162 14.38 6.05 13.49
N ASP A 163 13.33 6.85 13.30
CA ASP A 163 12.48 7.36 14.39
C ASP A 163 11.29 6.40 14.59
N ASP A 164 11.08 5.93 15.81
CA ASP A 164 9.95 5.06 16.16
C ASP A 164 8.62 5.77 15.96
N ILE A 165 7.64 5.06 15.39
CA ILE A 165 6.25 5.48 15.41
C ILE A 165 5.64 5.09 16.75
N SER A 166 5.20 6.09 17.52
CA SER A 166 4.66 5.87 18.86
C SER A 166 5.66 5.12 19.78
N ASN A 167 5.44 3.84 20.02
CA ASN A 167 6.28 3.00 20.87
C ASN A 167 7.13 1.96 20.10
N GLY A 168 7.26 2.11 18.78
CA GLY A 168 8.03 1.21 17.93
C GLY A 168 7.40 -0.18 17.77
N LYS A 169 6.08 -0.30 17.90
CA LYS A 169 5.34 -1.55 17.76
C LYS A 169 4.11 -1.39 16.90
N VAL A 170 3.64 -2.51 16.35
CA VAL A 170 2.37 -2.55 15.62
C VAL A 170 1.24 -2.17 16.58
N GLY A 171 0.44 -1.17 16.20
CA GLY A 171 -0.64 -0.66 17.04
C GLY A 171 -1.88 -1.56 17.05
N GLU A 172 -2.81 -1.27 17.96
CA GLU A 172 -4.00 -2.10 18.19
C GLU A 172 -4.96 -2.08 17.00
N ILE A 173 -5.19 -0.91 16.38
CA ILE A 173 -6.08 -0.78 15.22
C ILE A 173 -5.48 -1.50 14.02
N THR A 174 -4.17 -1.36 13.79
CA THR A 174 -3.46 -2.08 12.74
C THR A 174 -3.55 -3.59 12.94
N SER A 175 -3.33 -4.09 14.17
CA SER A 175 -3.42 -5.51 14.50
C SER A 175 -4.84 -6.06 14.28
N ASP A 176 -5.87 -5.30 14.65
CA ASP A 176 -7.27 -5.68 14.40
C ASP A 176 -7.60 -5.72 12.90
N LEU A 177 -7.05 -4.78 12.11
CA LEU A 177 -7.21 -4.78 10.66
C LEU A 177 -6.45 -5.93 9.98
N ILE A 178 -5.25 -6.30 10.46
CA ILE A 178 -4.50 -7.48 10.01
C ILE A 178 -5.38 -8.74 10.17
N ASN A 179 -5.87 -9.00 11.38
CA ASN A 179 -6.69 -10.16 11.67
C ASN A 179 -7.97 -10.18 10.83
N SER A 180 -8.65 -9.05 10.71
CA SER A 180 -9.88 -8.93 9.93
C SER A 180 -9.64 -9.15 8.43
N TYR A 181 -8.52 -8.67 7.89
CA TYR A 181 -8.12 -8.90 6.50
C TYR A 181 -7.83 -10.40 6.27
N GLU A 182 -7.10 -11.05 7.18
CA GLU A 182 -6.83 -12.49 7.13
C GLU A 182 -8.12 -13.32 7.14
N ASP A 183 -9.12 -12.93 7.93
CA ASP A 183 -10.43 -13.60 7.93
C ASP A 183 -11.16 -13.45 6.59
N VAL A 184 -11.03 -12.29 5.93
CA VAL A 184 -11.60 -12.06 4.60
C VAL A 184 -10.92 -12.93 3.54
N VAL A 185 -9.58 -12.94 3.47
CA VAL A 185 -8.85 -13.68 2.43
C VAL A 185 -8.94 -15.20 2.62
N ASN A 186 -9.14 -15.66 3.85
CA ASN A 186 -9.36 -17.06 4.20
C ASN A 186 -10.85 -17.47 4.14
N ALA A 187 -11.74 -16.60 3.65
CA ALA A 187 -13.18 -16.83 3.56
C ALA A 187 -13.86 -17.19 4.90
N LYS A 188 -13.29 -16.76 6.04
CA LYS A 188 -13.87 -16.96 7.37
C LYS A 188 -14.91 -15.91 7.71
N ALA A 189 -14.80 -14.71 7.12
CA ALA A 189 -15.77 -13.63 7.29
C ALA A 189 -16.86 -13.71 6.22
N VAL A 190 -18.06 -14.11 6.62
CA VAL A 190 -19.20 -14.36 5.71
C VAL A 190 -19.83 -13.07 5.15
N SER A 191 -19.57 -11.91 5.74
CA SER A 191 -20.22 -10.64 5.38
C SER A 191 -19.63 -9.91 4.17
N TYR A 192 -18.55 -10.41 3.55
CA TYR A 192 -17.83 -9.75 2.45
C TYR A 192 -18.08 -10.37 1.07
N THR A 193 -19.26 -10.93 0.84
CA THR A 193 -19.67 -11.51 -0.46
C THR A 193 -19.65 -10.51 -1.64
N HIS A 194 -19.42 -9.23 -1.38
CA HIS A 194 -19.28 -8.18 -2.41
C HIS A 194 -17.87 -7.98 -2.93
N LEU A 195 -16.87 -8.67 -2.37
CA LEU A 195 -15.48 -8.67 -2.86
C LEU A 195 -15.22 -9.73 -3.93
N THR A 196 -16.21 -10.56 -4.26
CA THR A 196 -16.16 -11.33 -5.49
C THR A 196 -16.10 -10.33 -6.64
N LEU A 197 -15.00 -10.36 -7.40
CA LEU A 197 -14.84 -9.61 -8.65
C LEU A 197 -16.17 -9.66 -9.41
N PRO A 198 -16.70 -8.53 -9.90
CA PRO A 198 -17.83 -8.56 -10.79
C PRO A 198 -17.38 -9.27 -12.08
N THR A 199 -17.56 -10.58 -12.14
CA THR A 199 -17.30 -11.40 -13.32
C THR A 199 -18.36 -11.17 -14.41
N LYS A 200 -19.23 -10.17 -14.24
CA LYS A 200 -20.23 -9.76 -15.22
C LYS A 200 -20.20 -8.24 -15.39
N GLN A 201 -19.33 -7.77 -16.26
CA GLN A 201 -19.54 -6.64 -17.18
C GLN A 201 -18.24 -6.32 -17.92
N MET A 202 -17.88 -7.18 -18.87
CA MET A 202 -17.18 -6.77 -20.08
C MET A 202 -17.75 -7.58 -21.22
N VAL A 203 -18.79 -7.08 -21.82
CA VAL A 203 -19.19 -7.33 -23.20
C VAL A 203 -19.26 -5.98 -23.86
#